data_6a00340fda02e80917e900087f458000
#
_entry.id   6a00340fda02e80917e900087f458000
#
_cell.length_a   1.000
_cell.length_b   1.000
_cell.length_c   1.000
_cell.angle_alpha   90.00
_cell.angle_beta   90.00
_cell.angle_gamma   90.00
#
_symmetry.space_group_name_H-M   'P 1'
#
loop_
_entity.id
_entity.type
_entity.pdbx_description
1 polymer ?
#
loop_
_entity_poly.entity_id
_entity_poly.type
_entity_poly.pdbx_seq_one_letter_code
_entity_poly.pdbx_strand_id
1 'polypeptide(L)'
;KTVSNKNAKQKNAKDTSKFVPNADVFHTLNFMYQRACCAEMINLVHADFSAPEDISTSMRHFFALAKRAVIRIDPSIKHSVCRNCYRPMIEGITSRTLIQQKKKCALILKQCMHCEDERI
;
A
#
# COMPACT_ATOMS: atom_id res chain seq x y z
N LYS A 1 26.17 -55.34 -19.95
CA LYS A 1 26.06 -53.84 -20.04
C LYS A 1 25.20 -53.40 -18.88
N THR A 2 25.88 -52.95 -17.86
CA THR A 2 25.23 -52.46 -16.59
C THR A 2 24.88 -51.00 -16.72
N VAL A 3 23.61 -50.68 -16.60
CA VAL A 3 23.11 -49.30 -16.54
C VAL A 3 23.11 -48.85 -15.09
N SER A 4 23.99 -47.93 -14.76
CA SER A 4 24.10 -47.34 -13.44
C SER A 4 22.94 -46.37 -13.21
N ASN A 5 22.03 -46.72 -12.33
CA ASN A 5 20.96 -45.86 -11.88
C ASN A 5 21.47 -44.92 -10.79
N LYS A 6 21.81 -43.68 -11.17
CA LYS A 6 22.21 -42.65 -10.20
C LYS A 6 20.94 -42.08 -9.54
N ASN A 7 20.66 -42.53 -8.32
CA ASN A 7 19.69 -41.95 -7.44
C ASN A 7 20.02 -40.48 -7.19
N ALA A 8 19.27 -39.57 -7.82
CA ALA A 8 19.25 -38.18 -7.48
C ALA A 8 18.56 -38.02 -6.12
N LYS A 9 19.34 -37.78 -5.08
CA LYS A 9 18.84 -37.33 -3.79
C LYS A 9 18.09 -36.03 -3.96
N GLN A 10 16.76 -36.09 -3.98
CA GLN A 10 15.91 -34.93 -3.77
C GLN A 10 16.22 -34.40 -2.37
N LYS A 11 16.91 -33.26 -2.30
CA LYS A 11 17.02 -32.48 -1.09
C LYS A 11 15.64 -31.89 -0.82
N ASN A 12 14.93 -32.44 0.14
CA ASN A 12 13.77 -31.82 0.73
C ASN A 12 14.19 -30.43 1.22
N ALA A 13 13.76 -29.40 0.50
CA ALA A 13 13.81 -28.04 0.99
C ALA A 13 12.98 -28.02 2.26
N LYS A 14 13.62 -27.92 3.41
CA LYS A 14 12.94 -27.64 4.68
C LYS A 14 12.27 -26.28 4.49
N ASP A 15 10.97 -26.27 4.31
CA ASP A 15 10.12 -25.12 4.49
C ASP A 15 10.27 -24.65 5.94
N THR A 16 11.29 -23.84 6.16
CA THR A 16 11.35 -23.03 7.37
C THR A 16 10.33 -21.90 7.17
N SER A 17 9.07 -22.21 7.37
CA SER A 17 8.06 -21.19 7.56
C SER A 17 8.46 -20.41 8.80
N LYS A 18 9.16 -19.28 8.56
CA LYS A 18 9.51 -18.37 9.63
C LYS A 18 8.20 -17.90 10.25
N PHE A 19 7.99 -18.28 11.50
CA PHE A 19 6.85 -17.78 12.27
C PHE A 19 6.90 -16.25 12.29
N VAL A 20 5.93 -15.61 11.65
CA VAL A 20 5.78 -14.15 11.67
C VAL A 20 4.76 -13.83 12.73
N PRO A 21 5.14 -13.17 13.83
CA PRO A 21 4.18 -12.75 14.83
C PRO A 21 3.16 -11.79 14.20
N ASN A 22 1.90 -11.94 14.57
CA ASN A 22 0.78 -11.15 14.04
C ASN A 22 0.55 -11.27 12.52
N ALA A 23 0.83 -12.43 11.93
CA ALA A 23 0.63 -12.66 10.49
C ALA A 23 -0.81 -12.31 10.05
N ASP A 24 -1.81 -12.63 10.84
CA ASP A 24 -3.22 -12.32 10.57
C ASP A 24 -3.46 -10.81 10.46
N VAL A 25 -2.80 -10.02 11.31
CA VAL A 25 -2.89 -8.56 11.27
C VAL A 25 -2.25 -8.02 10.00
N PHE A 26 -1.10 -8.55 9.58
CA PHE A 26 -0.46 -8.18 8.32
C PHE A 26 -1.35 -8.48 7.12
N HIS A 27 -1.99 -9.64 7.08
CA HIS A 27 -2.94 -9.99 6.02
C HIS A 27 -4.14 -9.05 6.00
N THR A 28 -4.68 -8.72 7.17
CA THR A 28 -5.79 -7.76 7.29
C THR A 28 -5.39 -6.37 6.82
N LEU A 29 -4.23 -5.87 7.21
CA LEU A 29 -3.71 -4.57 6.77
C LEU A 29 -3.50 -4.54 5.26
N ASN A 30 -2.89 -5.57 4.70
CA ASN A 30 -2.69 -5.68 3.26
C ASN A 30 -4.02 -5.67 2.49
N PHE A 31 -4.99 -6.43 2.96
CA PHE A 31 -6.34 -6.46 2.38
C PHE A 31 -7.02 -5.08 2.43
N MET A 32 -6.97 -4.39 3.57
CA MET A 32 -7.58 -3.07 3.73
C MET A 32 -6.96 -2.05 2.77
N TYR A 33 -5.63 -2.07 2.62
CA TYR A 33 -4.93 -1.18 1.72
C TYR A 33 -5.28 -1.45 0.25
N GLN A 34 -5.24 -2.71 -0.17
CA GLN A 34 -5.60 -3.11 -1.54
C GLN A 34 -7.05 -2.77 -1.85
N ARG A 35 -7.97 -3.04 -0.92
CA ARG A 35 -9.38 -2.69 -1.07
C ARG A 35 -9.59 -1.19 -1.27
N ALA A 36 -8.88 -0.36 -0.50
CA ALA A 36 -8.96 1.09 -0.62
C ALA A 36 -8.46 1.57 -1.99
N CYS A 37 -7.32 1.05 -2.46
CA CYS A 37 -6.78 1.38 -3.79
C CYS A 37 -7.75 0.95 -4.92
N CYS A 38 -8.31 -0.26 -4.84
CA CYS A 38 -9.28 -0.73 -5.81
C CYS A 38 -10.56 0.12 -5.82
N ALA A 39 -11.05 0.52 -4.67
CA ALA A 39 -12.24 1.37 -4.55
C ALA A 39 -12.02 2.74 -5.20
N GLU A 40 -10.84 3.35 -5.04
CA GLU A 40 -10.50 4.59 -5.74
C GLU A 40 -10.51 4.42 -7.26
N MET A 41 -9.98 3.31 -7.76
CA MET A 41 -9.98 3.04 -9.20
C MET A 41 -11.38 2.78 -9.74
N ILE A 42 -12.24 2.10 -8.98
CA ILE A 42 -13.62 1.86 -9.36
C ILE A 42 -14.42 3.17 -9.39
N ASN A 43 -14.21 4.08 -8.45
CA ASN A 43 -14.86 5.38 -8.42
C ASN A 43 -14.57 6.24 -9.67
N LEU A 44 -13.43 6.01 -10.31
CA LEU A 44 -13.10 6.67 -11.58
C LEU A 44 -13.93 6.17 -12.75
N VAL A 45 -14.20 4.86 -12.78
CA VAL A 45 -14.93 4.21 -13.89
C VAL A 45 -16.44 4.39 -13.72
N HIS A 46 -16.91 4.40 -12.50
CA HIS A 46 -18.32 4.53 -12.14
C HIS A 46 -18.52 5.75 -11.25
N ALA A 47 -18.88 6.88 -11.86
CA ALA A 47 -19.12 8.14 -11.14
C ALA A 47 -20.27 8.05 -10.11
N ASP A 48 -21.13 7.04 -10.22
CA ASP A 48 -22.26 6.79 -9.33
C ASP A 48 -21.91 5.90 -8.11
N PHE A 49 -20.72 5.34 -8.06
CA PHE A 49 -20.30 4.51 -6.94
C PHE A 49 -19.80 5.40 -5.80
N SER A 50 -20.74 5.95 -5.08
CA SER A 50 -20.47 6.85 -3.96
C SER A 50 -20.13 6.09 -2.70
N ALA A 51 -18.84 6.07 -2.34
CA ALA A 51 -18.46 5.95 -0.94
C ALA A 51 -17.07 6.54 -0.68
N PRO A 52 -16.83 7.83 -0.95
CA PRO A 52 -15.56 8.46 -0.59
C PRO A 52 -15.29 8.42 0.93
N GLU A 53 -16.34 8.45 1.73
CA GLU A 53 -16.26 8.37 3.19
C GLU A 53 -15.81 6.98 3.66
N ASP A 54 -16.27 5.92 3.03
CA ASP A 54 -15.88 4.56 3.39
C ASP A 54 -14.40 4.29 3.16
N ILE A 55 -13.81 4.84 2.09
CA ILE A 55 -12.40 4.69 1.79
C ILE A 55 -11.55 5.40 2.85
N SER A 56 -11.89 6.63 3.18
CA SER A 56 -11.22 7.42 4.22
C SER A 56 -11.32 6.73 5.59
N THR A 57 -12.49 6.24 5.93
CA THR A 57 -12.73 5.53 7.19
C THR A 57 -11.95 4.22 7.24
N SER A 58 -11.94 3.45 6.18
CA SER A 58 -11.16 2.21 6.08
C SER A 58 -9.68 2.46 6.26
N MET A 59 -9.13 3.52 5.65
CA MET A 59 -7.72 3.86 5.78
C MET A 59 -7.36 4.42 7.17
N ARG A 60 -8.27 5.12 7.82
CA ARG A 60 -8.09 5.50 9.23
C ARG A 60 -8.03 4.27 10.14
N HIS A 61 -8.90 3.29 9.92
CA HIS A 61 -8.86 2.01 10.64
C HIS A 61 -7.58 1.23 10.36
N PHE A 62 -7.08 1.25 9.13
CA PHE A 62 -5.79 0.66 8.77
C PHE A 62 -4.66 1.21 9.64
N PHE A 63 -4.52 2.53 9.73
CA PHE A 63 -3.47 3.14 10.56
C PHE A 63 -3.69 2.91 12.06
N ALA A 64 -4.94 2.93 12.52
CA ALA A 64 -5.27 2.66 13.91
C ALA A 64 -4.94 1.21 14.30
N LEU A 65 -5.26 0.25 13.44
CA LEU A 65 -4.93 -1.17 13.65
C LEU A 65 -3.42 -1.42 13.66
N ALA A 66 -2.69 -0.82 12.70
CA ALA A 66 -1.24 -0.91 12.66
C ALA A 66 -0.58 -0.34 13.93
N LYS A 67 -1.07 0.79 14.41
CA LYS A 67 -0.61 1.42 15.65
C LYS A 67 -0.90 0.55 16.86
N ARG A 68 -2.10 -0.03 16.95
CA ARG A 68 -2.51 -0.94 18.05
C ARG A 68 -1.66 -2.20 18.09
N ALA A 69 -1.38 -2.79 16.93
CA ALA A 69 -0.55 -3.98 16.81
C ALA A 69 0.95 -3.68 16.88
N VAL A 70 1.35 -2.42 17.04
CA VAL A 70 2.75 -1.96 17.06
C VAL A 70 3.51 -2.37 15.79
N ILE A 71 2.83 -2.35 14.65
CA ILE A 71 3.41 -2.65 13.35
C ILE A 71 3.92 -1.37 12.72
N ARG A 72 5.20 -1.38 12.31
CA ARG A 72 5.79 -0.28 11.58
C ARG A 72 5.41 -0.37 10.10
N ILE A 73 4.70 0.64 9.63
CA ILE A 73 4.33 0.76 8.21
C ILE A 73 5.49 1.39 7.46
N ASP A 74 5.80 0.82 6.30
CA ASP A 74 6.84 1.34 5.42
C ASP A 74 6.55 2.80 5.02
N PRO A 75 7.58 3.67 4.96
CA PRO A 75 7.42 5.06 4.52
C PRO A 75 6.79 5.19 3.13
N SER A 76 7.05 4.27 2.21
CA SER A 76 6.45 4.29 0.87
C SER A 76 4.93 4.20 0.91
N ILE A 77 4.40 3.33 1.75
CA ILE A 77 2.94 3.19 1.98
C ILE A 77 2.38 4.45 2.64
N LYS A 78 3.08 5.00 3.64
CA LYS A 78 2.67 6.25 4.28
C LYS A 78 2.62 7.42 3.31
N HIS A 79 3.53 7.46 2.35
CA HIS A 79 3.57 8.48 1.31
C HIS A 79 2.54 8.26 0.20
N SER A 80 2.04 7.05 0.04
CA SER A 80 0.98 6.73 -0.90
C SER A 80 -0.44 7.07 -0.41
N VAL A 81 -0.57 7.53 0.83
CA VAL A 81 -1.85 7.91 1.42
C VAL A 81 -1.82 9.37 1.84
N CYS A 82 -2.87 10.11 1.51
CA CYS A 82 -3.00 11.50 1.94
C CYS A 82 -3.10 11.59 3.46
N ARG A 83 -2.36 12.51 4.05
CA ARG A 83 -2.35 12.72 5.50
C ARG A 83 -3.63 13.37 6.02
N ASN A 84 -4.26 14.17 5.21
CA ASN A 84 -5.44 14.94 5.59
C ASN A 84 -6.74 14.14 5.40
N CYS A 85 -6.99 13.65 4.19
CA CYS A 85 -8.22 12.94 3.88
C CYS A 85 -8.11 11.41 3.96
N TYR A 86 -6.92 10.86 4.19
CA TYR A 86 -6.64 9.42 4.27
C TYR A 86 -7.03 8.60 3.04
N ARG A 87 -7.15 9.24 1.89
CA ARG A 87 -7.39 8.55 0.63
C ARG A 87 -6.08 8.11 -0.02
N PRO A 88 -6.05 6.95 -0.67
CA PRO A 88 -4.90 6.55 -1.46
C PRO A 88 -4.59 7.57 -2.56
N MET A 89 -3.34 7.98 -2.66
CA MET A 89 -2.86 8.89 -3.69
C MET A 89 -2.29 8.09 -4.86
N ILE A 90 -3.10 7.90 -5.88
CA ILE A 90 -2.70 7.24 -7.12
C ILE A 90 -2.27 8.34 -8.10
N GLU A 91 -1.04 8.26 -8.57
CA GLU A 91 -0.46 9.28 -9.44
C GLU A 91 -1.21 9.38 -10.77
N GLY A 92 -1.55 10.61 -11.15
CA GLY A 92 -2.36 10.88 -12.34
C GLY A 92 -3.86 10.70 -12.17
N ILE A 93 -4.33 10.14 -11.05
CA ILE A 93 -5.74 9.86 -10.78
C ILE A 93 -6.25 10.68 -9.60
N THR A 94 -5.72 10.42 -8.40
CA THR A 94 -6.12 11.10 -7.17
C THR A 94 -5.03 12.04 -6.66
N SER A 95 -3.86 12.01 -7.25
CA SER A 95 -2.75 12.90 -6.91
C SER A 95 -2.09 13.48 -8.15
N ARG A 96 -1.54 14.68 -8.00
CA ARG A 96 -0.76 15.38 -9.01
C ARG A 96 0.64 15.60 -8.49
N THR A 97 1.63 15.34 -9.32
CA THR A 97 3.03 15.66 -9.02
C THR A 97 3.37 17.04 -9.57
N LEU A 98 3.78 17.92 -8.68
CA LEU A 98 4.23 19.27 -9.03
C LEU A 98 5.75 19.38 -8.80
N ILE A 99 6.45 20.00 -9.73
CA ILE A 99 7.87 20.29 -9.59
C ILE A 99 8.02 21.77 -9.27
N GLN A 100 8.47 22.08 -8.07
CA GLN A 100 8.74 23.43 -7.64
C GLN A 100 10.25 23.69 -7.67
N GLN A 101 10.70 24.60 -8.52
CA GLN A 101 12.10 25.03 -8.53
C GLN A 101 12.34 26.06 -7.41
N LYS A 102 13.24 25.71 -6.50
CA LYS A 102 13.82 26.66 -5.54
C LYS A 102 15.26 27.01 -5.99
N LYS A 103 15.76 28.16 -5.55
CA LYS A 103 17.07 28.72 -5.97
C LYS A 103 18.27 27.75 -5.97
N LYS A 104 18.21 26.65 -5.21
CA LYS A 104 19.31 25.67 -5.09
C LYS A 104 18.91 24.21 -5.39
N CYS A 105 17.62 23.90 -5.48
CA CYS A 105 17.14 22.52 -5.68
C CYS A 105 15.74 22.51 -6.28
N ALA A 106 15.41 21.45 -7.01
CA ALA A 106 14.06 21.16 -7.42
C ALA A 106 13.38 20.29 -6.35
N LEU A 107 12.19 20.68 -5.91
CA LEU A 107 11.36 19.91 -4.98
C LEU A 107 10.22 19.26 -5.76
N ILE A 108 10.02 17.98 -5.50
CA ILE A 108 8.88 17.23 -6.01
C ILE A 108 7.80 17.27 -4.95
N LEU A 109 6.67 17.86 -5.26
CA LEU A 109 5.50 17.95 -4.39
C LEU A 109 4.41 17.02 -4.92
N LYS A 110 3.82 16.23 -4.05
CA LYS A 110 2.60 15.49 -4.34
C LYS A 110 1.41 16.25 -3.76
N GLN A 111 0.49 16.63 -4.62
CA GLN A 111 -0.75 17.29 -4.23
C GLN A 111 -1.90 16.29 -4.33
N CYS A 112 -2.70 16.19 -3.26
CA CYS A 112 -3.93 15.41 -3.27
C CYS A 112 -5.01 16.20 -4.03
N MET A 113 -5.64 15.57 -5.03
CA MET A 113 -6.68 16.25 -5.81
C MET A 113 -8.02 16.37 -5.08
N HIS A 114 -8.17 15.67 -3.96
CA HIS A 114 -9.44 15.66 -3.20
C HIS A 114 -9.48 16.74 -2.11
N CYS A 115 -8.41 16.91 -1.36
CA CYS A 115 -8.33 17.89 -0.26
C CYS A 115 -7.28 18.99 -0.50
N GLU A 116 -6.59 18.96 -1.66
CA GLU A 116 -5.55 19.91 -2.05
C GLU A 116 -4.33 19.98 -1.11
N ASP A 117 -4.19 19.00 -0.22
CA ASP A 117 -3.03 18.91 0.67
C ASP A 117 -1.76 18.58 -0.11
N GLU A 118 -0.68 19.33 0.16
CA GLU A 118 0.59 19.19 -0.53
C GLU A 118 1.63 18.50 0.35
N ARG A 119 2.36 17.57 -0.24
CA ARG A 119 3.46 16.84 0.41
C ARG A 119 4.75 16.89 -0.40
N ILE A 120 5.81 17.00 0.33
CA ILE A 120 7.18 16.86 -0.22
C ILE A 120 7.56 15.39 -0.24
#